data_7ed84e20462366ccb77ba90cf46faee6
#
_entry.id   7ed84e20462366ccb77ba90cf46faee6
#
_cell.length_a   1.000
_cell.length_b   1.000
_cell.length_c   1.000
_cell.angle_alpha   90.00
_cell.angle_beta   90.00
_cell.angle_gamma   90.00
#
_symmetry.space_group_name_H-M   'P 1'
#
loop_
_entity.id
_entity.type
_entity.pdbx_description
1 polymer ?
#
loop_
_entity_poly.entity_id
_entity_poly.type
_entity_poly.pdbx_seq_one_letter_code
_entity_poly.pdbx_strand_id
1 'polypeptide(L)'
;PVTKEGLEAIRLCDKEGINVTATAVLSAMQALAAAKNGASYVAPYVNRLENIGQDAEEVIVEIKELLKDYKTEVLAASFKNVKQFKNILLCGAEAATVAPDVLETSIWHPYTDKSVIDFEKDWERKFNSSKVVDALK
;
A
#
# COMPACT_ATOMS: atom_id res chain seq x y z
N PRO A 1 -5.24 -17.15 5.86
CA PRO A 1 -6.52 -16.71 5.26
C PRO A 1 -7.61 -16.59 6.31
N VAL A 2 -8.60 -15.74 6.04
CA VAL A 2 -9.74 -15.55 6.95
C VAL A 2 -10.77 -16.67 6.73
N THR A 3 -10.48 -17.83 7.30
CA THR A 3 -11.36 -18.99 7.40
C THR A 3 -11.57 -19.32 8.90
N LYS A 4 -12.44 -20.26 9.22
CA LYS A 4 -12.67 -20.68 10.59
C LYS A 4 -11.36 -21.17 11.25
N GLU A 5 -10.63 -22.02 10.55
CA GLU A 5 -9.34 -22.56 11.00
C GLU A 5 -8.25 -21.48 11.03
N GLY A 6 -8.27 -20.55 10.05
CA GLY A 6 -7.35 -19.42 10.00
C GLY A 6 -7.54 -18.47 11.17
N LEU A 7 -8.77 -18.14 11.55
CA LEU A 7 -9.08 -17.32 12.72
C LEU A 7 -8.61 -17.98 14.03
N GLU A 8 -8.79 -19.30 14.16
CA GLU A 8 -8.27 -20.03 15.32
C GLU A 8 -6.73 -20.01 15.34
N ALA A 9 -6.07 -20.19 14.20
CA ALA A 9 -4.62 -20.08 14.11
C ALA A 9 -4.11 -18.68 14.50
N ILE A 10 -4.77 -17.61 14.04
CA ILE A 10 -4.47 -16.23 14.44
C ILE A 10 -4.54 -16.09 15.96
N ARG A 11 -5.62 -16.57 16.56
CA ARG A 11 -5.82 -16.51 18.01
C ARG A 11 -4.74 -17.27 18.80
N LEU A 12 -4.27 -18.40 18.30
CA LEU A 12 -3.18 -19.16 18.92
C LEU A 12 -1.85 -18.43 18.79
N CYS A 13 -1.53 -17.89 17.62
CA CYS A 13 -0.32 -17.09 17.39
C CYS A 13 -0.28 -15.84 18.28
N ASP A 14 -1.41 -15.13 18.41
CA ASP A 14 -1.50 -13.94 19.26
C ASP A 14 -1.16 -14.27 20.74
N LYS A 15 -1.63 -15.41 21.25
CA LYS A 15 -1.29 -15.88 22.61
C LYS A 15 0.20 -16.14 22.82
N GLU A 16 0.90 -16.53 21.77
CA GLU A 16 2.35 -16.76 21.74
C GLU A 16 3.16 -15.49 21.42
N GLY A 17 2.48 -14.33 21.25
CA GLY A 17 3.12 -13.06 20.89
C GLY A 17 3.63 -13.00 19.45
N ILE A 18 3.10 -13.83 18.56
CA ILE A 18 3.50 -13.88 17.14
C ILE A 18 2.60 -12.95 16.33
N ASN A 19 3.19 -11.96 15.66
CA ASN A 19 2.48 -11.07 14.75
C ASN A 19 1.97 -11.82 13.52
N VAL A 20 0.69 -11.64 13.20
CA VAL A 20 0.03 -12.32 12.08
C VAL A 20 -0.61 -11.32 11.13
N THR A 21 -0.41 -11.53 9.83
CA THR A 21 -1.17 -10.88 8.77
C THR A 21 -2.31 -11.80 8.33
N ALA A 22 -3.55 -11.41 8.61
CA ALA A 22 -4.74 -12.09 8.10
C ALA A 22 -4.94 -11.75 6.62
N THR A 23 -4.93 -12.75 5.76
CA THR A 23 -4.94 -12.56 4.30
C THR A 23 -6.24 -13.04 3.65
N ALA A 24 -6.40 -12.76 2.36
CA ALA A 24 -7.60 -13.05 1.57
C ALA A 24 -8.86 -12.41 2.17
N VAL A 25 -8.72 -11.17 2.64
CA VAL A 25 -9.81 -10.36 3.16
C VAL A 25 -10.57 -9.73 1.99
N LEU A 26 -11.89 -9.96 1.93
CA LEU A 26 -12.78 -9.46 0.88
C LEU A 26 -14.02 -8.75 1.47
N SER A 27 -14.06 -8.50 2.77
CA SER A 27 -15.11 -7.70 3.41
C SER A 27 -14.65 -7.11 4.73
N ALA A 28 -15.30 -6.03 5.16
CA ALA A 28 -15.02 -5.39 6.44
C ALA A 28 -15.29 -6.30 7.63
N MET A 29 -16.30 -7.18 7.54
CA MET A 29 -16.60 -8.15 8.60
C MET A 29 -15.51 -9.23 8.75
N GLN A 30 -14.87 -9.64 7.66
CA GLN A 30 -13.71 -10.54 7.74
C GLN A 30 -12.53 -9.86 8.44
N ALA A 31 -12.26 -8.59 8.12
CA ALA A 31 -11.22 -7.80 8.78
C ALA A 31 -11.48 -7.67 10.29
N LEU A 32 -12.71 -7.34 10.68
CA LEU A 32 -13.11 -7.26 12.09
C LEU A 32 -12.96 -8.61 12.80
N ALA A 33 -13.35 -9.71 12.17
CA ALA A 33 -13.18 -11.04 12.76
C ALA A 33 -11.69 -11.36 12.98
N ALA A 34 -10.81 -11.04 12.05
CA ALA A 34 -9.37 -11.22 12.20
C ALA A 34 -8.80 -10.35 13.33
N ALA A 35 -9.18 -9.08 13.40
CA ALA A 35 -8.75 -8.17 14.47
C ALA A 35 -9.18 -8.65 15.84
N LYS A 36 -10.42 -9.13 16.00
CA LYS A 36 -10.93 -9.72 17.25
C LYS A 36 -10.19 -10.98 17.70
N ASN A 37 -9.53 -11.66 16.77
CA ASN A 37 -8.70 -12.84 17.06
C ASN A 37 -7.21 -12.49 17.23
N GLY A 38 -6.84 -11.19 17.22
CA GLY A 38 -5.48 -10.73 17.51
C GLY A 38 -4.58 -10.60 16.28
N ALA A 39 -5.14 -10.50 15.07
CA ALA A 39 -4.34 -10.20 13.88
C ALA A 39 -3.65 -8.83 14.02
N SER A 40 -2.34 -8.77 13.76
CA SER A 40 -1.59 -7.51 13.72
C SER A 40 -1.90 -6.72 12.46
N TYR A 41 -2.13 -7.42 11.34
CA TYR A 41 -2.49 -6.85 10.05
C TYR A 41 -3.65 -7.59 9.40
N VAL A 42 -4.44 -6.87 8.63
CA VAL A 42 -5.41 -7.44 7.68
C VAL A 42 -5.02 -7.05 6.27
N ALA A 43 -5.03 -8.03 5.34
CA ALA A 43 -4.65 -7.83 3.95
C ALA A 43 -5.86 -7.96 3.00
N PRO A 44 -6.62 -6.88 2.78
CA PRO A 44 -7.67 -6.83 1.78
C PRO A 44 -7.09 -6.88 0.36
N TYR A 45 -7.76 -7.64 -0.51
CA TYR A 45 -7.31 -7.87 -1.88
C TYR A 45 -8.03 -6.93 -2.87
N VAL A 46 -7.44 -5.76 -3.11
CA VAL A 46 -8.01 -4.65 -3.88
C VAL A 46 -8.50 -5.07 -5.26
N ASN A 47 -7.62 -5.59 -6.10
CA ASN A 47 -8.01 -5.99 -7.47
C ASN A 47 -9.03 -7.14 -7.48
N ARG A 48 -9.06 -8.00 -6.48
CA ARG A 48 -10.05 -9.07 -6.40
C ARG A 48 -11.42 -8.55 -6.00
N LEU A 49 -11.49 -7.55 -5.13
CA LEU A 49 -12.73 -6.84 -4.80
C LEU A 49 -13.34 -6.22 -6.07
N GLU A 50 -12.54 -5.47 -6.83
CA GLU A 50 -13.00 -4.86 -8.08
C GLU A 50 -13.42 -5.91 -9.13
N ASN A 51 -12.70 -7.03 -9.24
CA ASN A 51 -13.03 -8.11 -10.19
C ASN A 51 -14.37 -8.78 -9.89
N ILE A 52 -14.85 -8.73 -8.66
CA ILE A 52 -16.19 -9.24 -8.27
C ILE A 52 -17.24 -8.14 -8.19
N GLY A 53 -16.91 -6.93 -8.68
CA GLY A 53 -17.84 -5.81 -8.78
C GLY A 53 -18.05 -5.04 -7.49
N GLN A 54 -17.18 -5.19 -6.48
CA GLN A 54 -17.20 -4.40 -5.26
C GLN A 54 -16.31 -3.16 -5.39
N ASP A 55 -16.70 -2.07 -4.74
CA ASP A 55 -15.85 -0.90 -4.59
C ASP A 55 -14.79 -1.14 -3.50
N ALA A 56 -13.55 -1.33 -3.94
CA ALA A 56 -12.45 -1.60 -3.00
C ALA A 56 -12.16 -0.41 -2.07
N GLU A 57 -12.35 0.83 -2.53
CA GLU A 57 -12.16 2.04 -1.74
C GLU A 57 -13.19 2.10 -0.59
N GLU A 58 -14.46 1.82 -0.89
CA GLU A 58 -15.53 1.74 0.11
C GLU A 58 -15.23 0.66 1.16
N VAL A 59 -14.84 -0.54 0.74
CA VAL A 59 -14.49 -1.64 1.66
C VAL A 59 -13.31 -1.27 2.57
N ILE A 60 -12.29 -0.55 2.06
CA ILE A 60 -11.17 -0.10 2.91
C ILE A 60 -11.65 0.93 3.94
N VAL A 61 -12.50 1.88 3.55
CA VAL A 61 -13.06 2.88 4.47
C VAL A 61 -13.88 2.19 5.56
N GLU A 62 -14.73 1.22 5.22
CA GLU A 62 -15.48 0.42 6.19
C GLU A 62 -14.55 -0.35 7.15
N ILE A 63 -13.50 -0.98 6.63
CA ILE A 63 -12.49 -1.67 7.45
C ILE A 63 -11.88 -0.69 8.44
N LYS A 64 -11.43 0.48 7.98
CA LYS A 64 -10.81 1.50 8.83
C LYS A 64 -11.74 1.98 9.93
N GLU A 65 -13.02 2.21 9.62
CA GLU A 65 -14.00 2.60 10.63
C GLU A 65 -14.24 1.50 11.67
N LEU A 66 -14.38 0.23 11.25
CA LEU A 66 -14.57 -0.89 12.16
C LEU A 66 -13.34 -1.19 13.01
N LEU A 67 -12.15 -0.90 12.52
CA LEU A 67 -10.88 -1.19 13.20
C LEU A 67 -10.31 -0.02 14.00
N LYS A 68 -10.97 1.13 14.06
CA LYS A 68 -10.45 2.35 14.69
C LYS A 68 -10.02 2.19 16.16
N ASP A 69 -10.67 1.29 16.90
CA ASP A 69 -10.35 1.00 18.30
C ASP A 69 -9.46 -0.26 18.47
N TYR A 70 -9.00 -0.85 17.37
CA TYR A 70 -8.09 -2.00 17.35
C TYR A 70 -6.67 -1.57 17.01
N LYS A 71 -5.68 -2.34 17.46
CA LYS A 71 -4.28 -2.16 17.07
C LYS A 71 -3.95 -2.75 15.69
N THR A 72 -4.92 -3.42 15.08
CA THR A 72 -4.78 -4.06 13.77
C THR A 72 -4.71 -3.02 12.67
N GLU A 73 -3.67 -3.09 11.84
CA GLU A 73 -3.44 -2.18 10.71
C GLU A 73 -3.87 -2.82 9.38
N VAL A 74 -4.17 -1.97 8.40
CA VAL A 74 -4.50 -2.39 7.03
C VAL A 74 -3.23 -2.45 6.19
N LEU A 75 -2.82 -3.67 5.81
CA LEU A 75 -1.77 -3.95 4.84
C LEU A 75 -2.42 -4.35 3.51
N ALA A 76 -2.86 -3.39 2.71
CA ALA A 76 -3.57 -3.67 1.47
C ALA A 76 -2.70 -4.41 0.44
N ALA A 77 -3.32 -5.29 -0.34
CA ALA A 77 -2.61 -6.17 -1.27
C ALA A 77 -3.34 -6.33 -2.61
N SER A 78 -2.67 -6.96 -3.58
CA SER A 78 -3.28 -7.30 -4.88
C SER A 78 -3.59 -6.06 -5.73
N PHE A 79 -2.57 -5.25 -6.01
CA PHE A 79 -2.66 -4.11 -6.92
C PHE A 79 -2.27 -4.49 -8.35
N LYS A 80 -2.92 -3.89 -9.34
CA LYS A 80 -2.63 -4.06 -10.78
C LYS A 80 -2.27 -2.76 -11.49
N ASN A 81 -2.50 -1.62 -10.86
CA ASN A 81 -2.18 -0.32 -11.42
C ASN A 81 -1.99 0.74 -10.32
N VAL A 82 -1.37 1.85 -10.72
CA VAL A 82 -1.07 2.97 -9.82
C VAL A 82 -2.33 3.64 -9.25
N LYS A 83 -3.45 3.63 -9.98
CA LYS A 83 -4.70 4.23 -9.50
C LYS A 83 -5.20 3.48 -8.28
N GLN A 84 -5.29 2.14 -8.35
CA GLN A 84 -5.68 1.32 -7.20
C GLN A 84 -4.76 1.58 -6.01
N PHE A 85 -3.43 1.52 -6.23
CA PHE A 85 -2.43 1.73 -5.17
C PHE A 85 -2.61 3.10 -4.48
N LYS A 86 -2.63 4.18 -5.27
CA LYS A 86 -2.80 5.54 -4.75
C LYS A 86 -4.12 5.71 -3.98
N ASN A 87 -5.23 5.26 -4.55
CA ASN A 87 -6.56 5.49 -3.97
C ASN A 87 -6.71 4.77 -2.63
N ILE A 88 -6.22 3.54 -2.53
CA ILE A 88 -6.27 2.77 -1.28
C ILE A 88 -5.44 3.39 -0.15
N LEU A 89 -4.28 3.98 -0.47
CA LEU A 89 -3.52 4.76 0.51
C LEU A 89 -4.29 6.01 0.96
N LEU A 90 -4.99 6.68 0.04
CA LEU A 90 -5.85 7.83 0.37
C LEU A 90 -7.05 7.44 1.25
N CYS A 91 -7.54 6.20 1.13
CA CYS A 91 -8.60 5.65 2.01
C CYS A 91 -8.08 5.29 3.42
N GLY A 92 -6.79 5.44 3.68
CA GLY A 92 -6.20 5.30 5.01
C GLY A 92 -5.57 3.93 5.30
N ALA A 93 -5.25 3.13 4.28
CA ALA A 93 -4.42 1.94 4.48
C ALA A 93 -3.03 2.36 4.98
N GLU A 94 -2.54 1.73 6.07
CA GLU A 94 -1.25 2.06 6.68
C GLU A 94 -0.08 1.54 5.85
N ALA A 95 -0.29 0.44 5.15
CA ALA A 95 0.75 -0.19 4.33
C ALA A 95 0.15 -0.88 3.10
N ALA A 96 1.00 -1.17 2.13
CA ALA A 96 0.62 -1.90 0.93
C ALA A 96 1.73 -2.84 0.45
N THR A 97 1.36 -4.03 -0.01
CA THR A 97 2.28 -4.87 -0.76
C THR A 97 2.03 -4.67 -2.25
N VAL A 98 3.05 -4.20 -2.96
CA VAL A 98 2.95 -3.74 -4.35
C VAL A 98 3.97 -4.47 -5.22
N ALA A 99 3.57 -4.87 -6.41
CA ALA A 99 4.50 -5.43 -7.38
C ALA A 99 5.50 -4.36 -7.87
N PRO A 100 6.77 -4.73 -8.16
CA PRO A 100 7.81 -3.76 -8.53
C PRO A 100 7.42 -2.86 -9.71
N ASP A 101 6.79 -3.41 -10.73
CA ASP A 101 6.33 -2.68 -11.92
C ASP A 101 5.30 -1.60 -11.61
N VAL A 102 4.36 -1.87 -10.71
CA VAL A 102 3.38 -0.88 -10.24
C VAL A 102 4.08 0.22 -9.42
N LEU A 103 5.04 -0.15 -8.56
CA LEU A 103 5.79 0.80 -7.75
C LEU A 103 6.65 1.71 -8.65
N GLU A 104 7.42 1.16 -9.58
CA GLU A 104 8.23 1.91 -10.53
C GLU A 104 7.36 2.89 -11.34
N THR A 105 6.23 2.41 -11.89
CA THR A 105 5.28 3.24 -12.63
C THR A 105 4.71 4.36 -11.77
N SER A 106 4.55 4.16 -10.46
CA SER A 106 4.00 5.17 -9.55
C SER A 106 4.96 6.33 -9.28
N ILE A 107 6.25 6.10 -9.46
CA ILE A 107 7.32 7.08 -9.21
C ILE A 107 7.74 7.78 -10.50
N TRP A 108 7.76 7.04 -11.61
CA TRP A 108 8.22 7.59 -12.90
C TRP A 108 7.22 8.59 -13.50
N HIS A 109 7.75 9.71 -13.99
CA HIS A 109 6.97 10.71 -14.68
C HIS A 109 7.80 11.39 -15.79
N PRO A 110 7.32 11.44 -17.04
CA PRO A 110 8.09 11.99 -18.17
C PRO A 110 8.48 13.46 -18.00
N TYR A 111 7.70 14.25 -17.27
CA TYR A 111 8.07 15.63 -16.93
C TYR A 111 9.23 15.74 -15.94
N THR A 112 9.43 14.74 -15.09
CA THR A 112 10.60 14.71 -14.21
C THR A 112 11.87 14.54 -15.03
N ASP A 113 11.89 13.61 -15.98
CA ASP A 113 13.02 13.39 -16.88
C ASP A 113 13.31 14.64 -17.70
N LYS A 114 12.26 15.28 -18.25
CA LYS A 114 12.39 16.55 -18.96
C LYS A 114 12.98 17.63 -18.06
N SER A 115 12.53 17.75 -16.82
CA SER A 115 13.04 18.75 -15.87
C SER A 115 14.51 18.55 -15.54
N VAL A 116 14.96 17.30 -15.41
CA VAL A 116 16.40 16.99 -15.20
C VAL A 116 17.21 17.51 -16.39
N ILE A 117 16.80 17.22 -17.61
CA ILE A 117 17.48 17.69 -18.81
C ILE A 117 17.49 19.23 -18.89
N ASP A 118 16.39 19.88 -18.54
CA ASP A 118 16.30 21.34 -18.58
C ASP A 118 17.21 21.97 -17.50
N PHE A 119 17.30 21.37 -16.29
CA PHE A 119 18.21 21.82 -15.23
C PHE A 119 19.68 21.67 -15.62
N GLU A 120 20.05 20.56 -16.28
CA GLU A 120 21.41 20.37 -16.79
C GLU A 120 21.78 21.45 -17.79
N LYS A 121 20.92 21.76 -18.76
CA LYS A 121 21.12 22.82 -19.74
C LYS A 121 21.24 24.20 -19.11
N ASP A 122 20.39 24.51 -18.12
CA ASP A 122 20.43 25.78 -17.39
C ASP A 122 21.73 25.93 -16.59
N TRP A 123 22.19 24.82 -15.98
CA TRP A 123 23.46 24.76 -15.28
C TRP A 123 24.65 25.02 -16.22
N GLU A 124 24.72 24.29 -17.36
CA GLU A 124 25.76 24.47 -18.38
C GLU A 124 25.79 25.91 -18.89
N ARG A 125 24.62 26.48 -19.20
CA ARG A 125 24.50 27.86 -19.66
C ARG A 125 25.00 28.87 -18.64
N LYS A 126 24.77 28.63 -17.34
CA LYS A 126 25.12 29.55 -16.26
C LYS A 126 26.61 29.47 -15.87
N PHE A 127 27.12 28.25 -15.81
CA PHE A 127 28.45 27.98 -15.24
C PHE A 127 29.48 27.51 -16.28
N ASN A 128 29.08 27.38 -17.54
CA ASN A 128 29.93 26.87 -18.61
C ASN A 128 30.63 25.53 -18.28
N SER A 129 29.96 24.69 -17.49
CA SER A 129 30.46 23.42 -17.01
C SER A 129 29.31 22.40 -16.95
N SER A 130 29.56 21.15 -17.39
CA SER A 130 28.63 20.03 -17.27
C SER A 130 28.67 19.36 -15.87
N LYS A 131 29.61 19.77 -15.01
CA LYS A 131 29.78 19.16 -13.69
C LYS A 131 29.68 20.21 -12.58
N VAL A 132 28.84 19.90 -11.56
CA VAL A 132 28.68 20.75 -10.37
C VAL A 132 30.04 21.01 -9.68
N VAL A 133 30.88 19.98 -9.57
CA VAL A 133 32.20 20.06 -8.92
C VAL A 133 33.14 21.01 -9.65
N ASP A 134 33.06 21.12 -10.98
CA ASP A 134 33.94 22.01 -11.77
C ASP A 134 33.50 23.48 -11.66
N ALA A 135 32.24 23.74 -11.40
CA ALA A 135 31.67 25.08 -11.22
C ALA A 135 31.95 25.68 -9.83
N LEU A 136 32.37 24.86 -8.84
CA LEU A 136 32.67 25.26 -7.47
C LEU A 136 34.16 25.55 -7.25
N LYS A 137 35.01 25.42 -8.26
CA LYS A 137 36.41 25.81 -8.27
C LYS A 137 36.56 27.23 -8.77
#